data_ba3f933f978b1eb989c92bdd791b49a7
#
_entry.id   ba3f933f978b1eb989c92bdd791b49a7
#
_cell.length_a   1.000
_cell.length_b   1.000
_cell.length_c   1.000
_cell.angle_alpha   90.00
_cell.angle_beta   90.00
_cell.angle_gamma   90.00
#
_symmetry.space_group_name_H-M   'P 1'
#
loop_
_entity.id
_entity.type
_entity.pdbx_description
1 polymer ?
#
loop_
_entity_poly.entity_id
_entity_poly.type
_entity_poly.pdbx_seq_one_letter_code
_entity_poly.pdbx_strand_id
1 'polypeptide(L)'
;MQVPEIGEQQRFERPVLKATLRMKHGQRLHVLVAHLKSKRPKYLQDAGGNPVEDRDDPVVTVRATMRSMVMRAAEAAAMRGIVLRLVQRTRDPLILLGDMNDGPHSVTSQMIAATQAIAYDRQARDTALFHAWD
;
A
#
# COMPACT_ATOMS: atom_id res chain seq x y z
N MET A 1 -12.59 3.21 -1.48
CA MET A 1 -12.82 1.76 -1.58
C MET A 1 -13.64 1.30 -0.40
N GLN A 2 -14.67 0.51 -0.62
CA GLN A 2 -15.50 -0.03 0.45
C GLN A 2 -14.77 -1.15 1.20
N VAL A 3 -14.73 -1.03 2.51
CA VAL A 3 -14.17 -2.06 3.41
C VAL A 3 -15.33 -2.68 4.18
N PRO A 4 -15.52 -4.01 4.15
CA PRO A 4 -16.63 -4.65 4.85
C PRO A 4 -16.71 -4.21 6.31
N GLU A 5 -17.92 -3.83 6.73
CA GLU A 5 -18.25 -3.40 8.10
C GLU A 5 -17.57 -2.10 8.59
N ILE A 6 -16.59 -1.54 7.82
CA ILE A 6 -15.93 -0.27 8.13
C ILE A 6 -16.47 0.88 7.27
N GLY A 7 -16.90 0.56 6.05
CA GLY A 7 -17.36 1.56 5.09
C GLY A 7 -16.28 2.01 4.11
N GLU A 8 -16.38 3.22 3.60
CA GLU A 8 -15.48 3.72 2.58
C GLU A 8 -14.14 4.18 3.16
N GLN A 9 -13.05 3.54 2.72
CA GLN A 9 -11.70 3.98 3.02
C GLN A 9 -11.24 5.03 2.00
N GLN A 10 -11.14 6.27 2.43
CA GLN A 10 -10.72 7.43 1.60
C GLN A 10 -9.29 7.87 1.86
N ARG A 11 -8.66 7.37 2.93
CA ARG A 11 -7.32 7.78 3.37
C ARG A 11 -6.49 6.56 3.74
N PHE A 12 -5.18 6.70 3.62
CA PHE A 12 -4.25 5.78 4.28
C PHE A 12 -4.43 5.89 5.79
N GLU A 13 -4.29 4.78 6.50
CA GLU A 13 -4.31 4.79 7.98
C GLU A 13 -3.16 5.65 8.52
N ARG A 14 -2.04 5.65 7.82
CA ARG A 14 -0.90 6.57 8.05
C ARG A 14 -0.59 7.33 6.77
N PRO A 15 -0.44 8.65 6.82
CA PRO A 15 -0.15 9.45 5.64
C PRO A 15 1.12 8.99 4.92
N VAL A 16 1.07 8.97 3.60
CA VAL A 16 2.26 8.75 2.77
C VAL A 16 3.03 10.06 2.62
N LEU A 17 4.31 10.04 2.95
CA LEU A 17 5.20 11.15 2.70
C LEU A 17 5.71 11.07 1.26
N LYS A 18 5.64 12.18 0.54
CA LYS A 18 6.24 12.34 -0.78
C LYS A 18 7.25 13.48 -0.78
N ALA A 19 8.48 13.19 -1.18
CA ALA A 19 9.49 14.18 -1.48
C ALA A 19 9.84 14.15 -2.98
N THR A 20 10.14 15.31 -3.55
CA THR A 20 10.67 15.41 -4.90
C THR A 20 11.96 16.21 -4.84
N LEU A 21 13.07 15.56 -5.14
CA LEU A 21 14.40 16.14 -5.10
C LEU A 21 14.81 16.55 -6.52
N ARG A 22 15.38 17.73 -6.67
CA ARG A 22 15.98 18.15 -7.93
C ARG A 22 17.44 17.69 -7.96
N MET A 23 17.74 16.85 -8.92
CA MET A 23 19.09 16.34 -9.13
C MET A 23 19.91 17.26 -10.04
N LYS A 24 21.21 17.01 -10.14
CA LYS A 24 22.06 17.64 -11.14
C LYS A 24 21.47 17.40 -12.54
N HIS A 25 21.57 18.39 -13.41
CA HIS A 25 21.02 18.34 -14.77
C HIS A 25 19.49 18.43 -14.88
N GLY A 26 18.80 18.83 -13.81
CA GLY A 26 17.36 19.12 -13.85
C GLY A 26 16.43 17.91 -13.71
N GLN A 27 16.97 16.69 -13.66
CA GLN A 27 16.20 15.48 -13.42
C GLN A 27 15.60 15.50 -11.99
N ARG A 28 14.41 14.98 -11.83
CA ARG A 28 13.75 14.83 -10.54
C ARG A 28 13.90 13.40 -10.03
N LEU A 29 14.08 13.26 -8.73
CA LEU A 29 13.96 11.99 -8.01
C LEU A 29 12.75 12.07 -7.08
N HIS A 30 11.82 11.14 -7.25
CA HIS A 30 10.68 11.00 -6.35
C HIS A 30 11.02 9.99 -5.26
N VAL A 31 10.78 10.38 -4.01
CA VAL A 31 10.90 9.50 -2.85
C VAL A 31 9.53 9.42 -2.17
N LEU A 32 9.01 8.21 -2.03
CA LEU A 32 7.80 7.91 -1.28
C LEU A 32 8.17 7.15 -0.03
N VAL A 33 7.62 7.56 1.10
CA VAL A 33 7.73 6.80 2.36
C VAL A 33 6.34 6.42 2.81
N ALA A 34 6.12 5.11 2.97
CA ALA A 34 4.82 4.55 3.34
C ALA A 34 4.94 3.63 4.55
N HIS A 35 3.85 3.55 5.31
CA HIS A 35 3.69 2.58 6.37
C HIS A 35 2.25 2.05 6.26
N LEU A 36 2.08 0.95 5.54
CA LEU A 36 0.76 0.39 5.24
C LEU A 36 0.12 -0.26 6.46
N LYS A 37 -1.17 -0.54 6.37
CA LYS A 37 -1.95 -1.20 7.42
C LYS A 37 -1.29 -2.50 7.88
N SER A 38 -1.06 -2.61 9.18
CA SER A 38 -0.47 -3.79 9.80
C SER A 38 -1.37 -5.03 9.67
N LYS A 39 -0.80 -6.22 9.90
CA LYS A 39 -1.54 -7.48 9.93
C LYS A 39 -2.41 -7.65 11.18
N ARG A 40 -2.26 -6.76 12.17
CA ARG A 40 -3.05 -6.83 13.40
C ARG A 40 -4.55 -6.73 13.08
N PRO A 41 -5.39 -7.59 13.67
CA PRO A 41 -6.82 -7.55 13.47
C PRO A 41 -7.41 -6.16 13.70
N LYS A 42 -8.30 -5.73 12.82
CA LYS A 42 -9.02 -4.44 12.95
C LYS A 42 -10.37 -4.69 13.58
N TYR A 43 -10.43 -4.60 14.90
CA TYR A 43 -11.68 -4.67 15.65
C TYR A 43 -12.47 -3.37 15.49
N LEU A 44 -13.80 -3.48 15.51
CA LEU A 44 -14.68 -2.32 15.51
C LEU A 44 -14.63 -1.60 16.86
N GLN A 45 -14.80 -0.30 16.78
CA GLN A 45 -14.84 0.60 17.93
C GLN A 45 -16.02 1.55 17.76
N ASP A 46 -16.58 2.01 18.87
CA ASP A 46 -17.56 3.09 18.87
C ASP A 46 -16.91 4.45 18.53
N ALA A 47 -17.71 5.52 18.48
CA ALA A 47 -17.23 6.86 18.21
C ALA A 47 -16.24 7.39 19.29
N GLY A 48 -16.25 6.82 20.48
CA GLY A 48 -15.32 7.13 21.57
C GLY A 48 -14.03 6.31 21.53
N GLY A 49 -13.90 5.37 20.58
CA GLY A 49 -12.74 4.48 20.46
C GLY A 49 -12.79 3.24 21.35
N ASN A 50 -13.92 2.99 22.04
CA ASN A 50 -14.07 1.81 22.89
C ASN A 50 -14.35 0.57 22.04
N PRO A 51 -13.82 -0.61 22.40
CA PRO A 51 -14.12 -1.86 21.71
C PRO A 51 -15.62 -2.19 21.79
N VAL A 52 -16.22 -2.52 20.65
CA VAL A 52 -17.62 -2.99 20.57
C VAL A 52 -17.73 -4.46 20.18
N GLU A 53 -16.58 -5.09 19.91
CA GLU A 53 -16.48 -6.50 19.55
C GLU A 53 -15.76 -7.30 20.63
N ASP A 54 -16.23 -8.53 20.88
CA ASP A 54 -15.55 -9.48 21.74
C ASP A 54 -14.28 -10.01 21.03
N ARG A 55 -13.11 -9.70 21.60
CA ARG A 55 -11.82 -10.10 21.05
C ARG A 55 -11.44 -11.55 21.34
N ASP A 56 -12.14 -12.17 22.28
CA ASP A 56 -11.94 -13.56 22.65
C ASP A 56 -12.78 -14.51 21.78
N ASP A 57 -13.74 -13.96 21.00
CA ASP A 57 -14.49 -14.73 20.02
C ASP A 57 -13.62 -14.97 18.76
N PRO A 58 -13.32 -16.23 18.41
CA PRO A 58 -12.51 -16.55 17.24
C PRO A 58 -13.17 -16.12 15.92
N VAL A 59 -14.49 -16.08 15.81
CA VAL A 59 -15.19 -15.62 14.60
C VAL A 59 -15.00 -14.13 14.42
N VAL A 60 -15.07 -13.36 15.50
CA VAL A 60 -14.79 -11.90 15.50
C VAL A 60 -13.34 -11.65 15.11
N THR A 61 -12.40 -12.44 15.63
CA THR A 61 -10.97 -12.32 15.29
C THR A 61 -10.73 -12.57 13.79
N VAL A 62 -11.39 -13.57 13.19
CA VAL A 62 -11.28 -13.82 11.74
C VAL A 62 -11.82 -12.64 10.94
N ARG A 63 -12.97 -12.08 11.31
CA ARG A 63 -13.53 -10.89 10.66
C ARG A 63 -12.60 -9.66 10.79
N ALA A 64 -12.07 -9.41 11.96
CA ALA A 64 -11.14 -8.32 12.22
C ALA A 64 -9.83 -8.47 11.40
N THR A 65 -9.35 -9.70 11.23
CA THR A 65 -8.20 -10.04 10.39
C THR A 65 -8.51 -9.77 8.91
N MET A 66 -9.68 -10.18 8.43
CA MET A 66 -10.14 -9.91 7.06
C MET A 66 -10.20 -8.40 6.79
N ARG A 67 -10.78 -7.61 7.70
CA ARG A 67 -10.83 -6.13 7.56
C ARG A 67 -9.43 -5.54 7.40
N SER A 68 -8.49 -5.98 8.23
CA SER A 68 -7.09 -5.55 8.17
C SER A 68 -6.43 -5.89 6.82
N MET A 69 -6.70 -7.08 6.30
CA MET A 69 -6.19 -7.52 5.00
C MET A 69 -6.77 -6.67 3.85
N VAL A 70 -8.09 -6.45 3.85
CA VAL A 70 -8.76 -5.63 2.83
C VAL A 70 -8.26 -4.18 2.86
N MET A 71 -8.10 -3.59 4.05
CA MET A 71 -7.55 -2.24 4.20
C MET A 71 -6.13 -2.16 3.62
N ARG A 72 -5.25 -3.11 3.92
CA ARG A 72 -3.88 -3.13 3.39
C ARG A 72 -3.87 -3.29 1.86
N ALA A 73 -4.73 -4.14 1.31
CA ALA A 73 -4.88 -4.29 -0.13
C ALA A 73 -5.36 -2.99 -0.80
N ALA A 74 -6.29 -2.28 -0.16
CA ALA A 74 -6.76 -0.97 -0.62
C ALA A 74 -5.63 0.07 -0.63
N GLU A 75 -4.83 0.11 0.44
CA GLU A 75 -3.66 1.01 0.53
C GLU A 75 -2.60 0.65 -0.49
N ALA A 76 -2.34 -0.64 -0.74
CA ALA A 76 -1.40 -1.10 -1.77
C ALA A 76 -1.86 -0.67 -3.18
N ALA A 77 -3.13 -0.82 -3.50
CA ALA A 77 -3.71 -0.36 -4.76
C ALA A 77 -3.61 1.17 -4.92
N ALA A 78 -3.91 1.92 -3.86
CA ALA A 78 -3.77 3.38 -3.86
C ALA A 78 -2.29 3.80 -4.03
N MET A 79 -1.35 3.10 -3.38
CA MET A 79 0.08 3.32 -3.54
C MET A 79 0.52 3.08 -4.98
N ARG A 80 0.08 1.99 -5.61
CA ARG A 80 0.34 1.73 -7.03
C ARG A 80 -0.16 2.86 -7.91
N GLY A 81 -1.36 3.40 -7.64
CA GLY A 81 -1.89 4.57 -8.34
C GLY A 81 -1.03 5.81 -8.18
N ILE A 82 -0.43 6.04 -7.00
CA ILE A 82 0.52 7.13 -6.76
C ILE A 82 1.79 6.93 -7.59
N VAL A 83 2.38 5.73 -7.55
CA VAL A 83 3.57 5.37 -8.34
C VAL A 83 3.32 5.63 -9.82
N LEU A 84 2.23 5.11 -10.38
CA LEU A 84 1.89 5.29 -11.79
C LEU A 84 1.80 6.77 -12.19
N ARG A 85 1.16 7.60 -11.38
CA ARG A 85 1.08 9.06 -11.67
C ARG A 85 2.44 9.75 -11.70
N LEU A 86 3.43 9.22 -11.00
CA LEU A 86 4.78 9.81 -10.92
C LEU A 86 5.70 9.32 -12.03
N VAL A 87 5.60 8.03 -12.42
CA VAL A 87 6.55 7.43 -13.37
C VAL A 87 5.98 7.26 -14.77
N GLN A 88 4.66 7.15 -14.91
CA GLN A 88 4.02 7.04 -16.21
C GLN A 88 4.21 8.35 -17.00
N ARG A 89 4.78 8.30 -18.17
CA ARG A 89 5.09 9.44 -19.03
C ARG A 89 6.29 10.29 -18.57
N THR A 90 7.07 9.83 -17.62
CA THR A 90 8.32 10.46 -17.21
C THR A 90 9.47 9.44 -17.23
N ARG A 91 10.70 9.93 -17.13
CA ARG A 91 11.88 9.10 -16.86
C ARG A 91 12.48 9.44 -15.51
N ASP A 92 11.71 10.10 -14.68
CA ASP A 92 12.14 10.45 -13.34
C ASP A 92 12.24 9.18 -12.47
N PRO A 93 13.37 8.91 -11.85
CA PRO A 93 13.50 7.78 -10.95
C PRO A 93 12.60 7.94 -9.73
N LEU A 94 12.15 6.81 -9.19
CA LEU A 94 11.34 6.75 -7.99
C LEU A 94 11.90 5.72 -7.02
N ILE A 95 11.97 6.09 -5.75
CA ILE A 95 12.29 5.20 -4.64
C ILE A 95 11.07 5.13 -3.73
N LEU A 96 10.63 3.92 -3.42
CA LEU A 96 9.60 3.66 -2.42
C LEU A 96 10.25 2.99 -1.21
N LEU A 97 10.10 3.61 -0.05
CA LEU A 97 10.66 3.18 1.22
C LEU A 97 9.56 2.95 2.25
N GLY A 98 9.86 2.19 3.28
CA GLY A 98 9.02 2.10 4.47
C GLY A 98 8.61 0.68 4.82
N ASP A 99 7.64 0.57 5.73
CA ASP A 99 7.08 -0.70 6.17
C ASP A 99 5.79 -1.01 5.42
N MET A 100 5.85 -1.93 4.49
CA MET A 100 4.66 -2.39 3.74
C MET A 100 3.81 -3.37 4.54
N ASN A 101 4.25 -3.76 5.73
CA ASN A 101 3.62 -4.76 6.61
C ASN A 101 3.34 -6.09 5.91
N ASP A 102 4.18 -6.41 4.90
CA ASP A 102 4.06 -7.66 4.14
C ASP A 102 5.42 -8.06 3.54
N GLY A 103 5.56 -9.33 3.21
CA GLY A 103 6.78 -9.83 2.58
C GLY A 103 6.92 -9.40 1.11
N PRO A 104 8.12 -9.44 0.53
CA PRO A 104 8.36 -9.01 -0.85
C PRO A 104 7.55 -9.80 -1.89
N HIS A 105 7.26 -11.07 -1.61
CA HIS A 105 6.50 -11.95 -2.49
C HIS A 105 5.00 -11.99 -2.19
N SER A 106 4.51 -11.19 -1.25
CA SER A 106 3.08 -11.09 -0.96
C SER A 106 2.32 -10.42 -2.10
N VAL A 107 1.03 -10.73 -2.18
CA VAL A 107 0.14 -10.14 -3.21
C VAL A 107 0.14 -8.61 -3.15
N THR A 108 0.14 -8.02 -1.96
CA THR A 108 0.15 -6.57 -1.77
C THR A 108 1.45 -5.93 -2.26
N SER A 109 2.59 -6.52 -1.94
CA SER A 109 3.90 -6.05 -2.42
C SER A 109 4.04 -6.20 -3.93
N GLN A 110 3.61 -7.33 -4.48
CA GLN A 110 3.60 -7.55 -5.93
C GLN A 110 2.66 -6.60 -6.67
N MET A 111 1.52 -6.25 -6.07
CA MET A 111 0.59 -5.24 -6.62
C MET A 111 1.25 -3.86 -6.70
N ILE A 112 1.97 -3.44 -5.66
CA ILE A 112 2.68 -2.16 -5.66
C ILE A 112 3.79 -2.15 -6.70
N ALA A 113 4.60 -3.19 -6.73
CA ALA A 113 5.74 -3.33 -7.63
C ALA A 113 5.36 -3.66 -9.08
N ALA A 114 4.17 -4.23 -9.31
CA ALA A 114 3.70 -4.77 -10.59
C ALA A 114 4.59 -5.90 -11.15
N THR A 115 5.20 -6.71 -10.29
CA THR A 115 6.16 -7.75 -10.68
C THR A 115 5.52 -8.88 -11.48
N GLN A 116 4.27 -9.24 -11.21
CA GLN A 116 3.57 -10.27 -11.98
C GLN A 116 3.22 -9.82 -13.42
N ALA A 117 2.87 -8.55 -13.60
CA ALA A 117 2.53 -8.02 -14.92
C ALA A 117 3.74 -7.97 -15.87
N ILE A 118 4.96 -7.88 -15.34
CA ILE A 118 6.21 -7.85 -16.13
C ILE A 118 6.34 -9.07 -17.03
N ALA A 119 5.87 -10.24 -16.61
CA ALA A 119 6.00 -11.48 -17.37
C ALA A 119 5.19 -11.47 -18.68
N TYR A 120 4.11 -10.71 -18.72
CA TYR A 120 3.10 -10.76 -19.77
C TYR A 120 2.87 -9.44 -20.52
N ASP A 121 3.29 -8.32 -19.95
CA ASP A 121 3.03 -7.00 -20.50
C ASP A 121 4.29 -6.14 -20.57
N ARG A 122 4.67 -5.75 -21.79
CA ARG A 122 5.83 -4.88 -22.01
C ARG A 122 5.65 -3.50 -21.37
N GLN A 123 4.44 -2.95 -21.39
CA GLN A 123 4.17 -1.62 -20.81
C GLN A 123 4.29 -1.64 -19.27
N ALA A 124 4.02 -2.77 -18.64
CA ALA A 124 4.18 -2.92 -17.20
C ALA A 124 5.65 -2.78 -16.76
N ARG A 125 6.61 -3.16 -17.63
CA ARG A 125 8.05 -3.06 -17.32
C ARG A 125 8.50 -1.63 -17.11
N ASP A 126 7.96 -0.68 -17.87
CA ASP A 126 8.35 0.73 -17.80
C ASP A 126 7.91 1.40 -16.49
N THR A 127 6.99 0.78 -15.77
CA THR A 127 6.43 1.31 -14.52
C THR A 127 6.60 0.36 -13.34
N ALA A 128 7.28 -0.77 -13.52
CA ALA A 128 7.54 -1.73 -12.45
C ALA A 128 8.58 -1.20 -11.47
N LEU A 129 8.45 -1.61 -10.22
CA LEU A 129 9.45 -1.40 -9.19
C LEU A 129 10.22 -2.68 -8.95
N PHE A 130 11.49 -2.56 -8.64
CA PHE A 130 12.37 -3.66 -8.30
C PHE A 130 12.68 -3.63 -6.81
N HIS A 131 12.77 -4.79 -6.19
CA HIS A 131 13.23 -4.90 -4.82
C HIS A 131 14.75 -4.68 -4.75
N ALA A 132 15.20 -3.93 -3.76
CA ALA A 132 16.64 -3.67 -3.59
C ALA A 132 17.43 -4.90 -3.04
N TRP A 133 16.72 -5.98 -2.74
CA TRP A 133 17.31 -7.23 -2.23
C TRP A 133 17.49 -8.32 -3.28
N ASP A 134 17.01 -8.11 -4.49
CA ASP A 134 17.07 -9.07 -5.61
C ASP A 134 18.36 -8.91 -6.42
#